data_866c138c716492d6083ffa59a8b791e3
#
_entry.id   866c138c716492d6083ffa59a8b791e3
#
_cell.length_a   1.000
_cell.length_b   1.000
_cell.length_c   1.000
_cell.angle_alpha   90.00
_cell.angle_beta   90.00
_cell.angle_gamma   90.00
#
_symmetry.space_group_name_H-M   'P 1'
#
loop_
_entity.id
_entity.type
_entity.pdbx_description
1 polymer ?
#
loop_
_entity_poly.entity_id
_entity_poly.type
_entity_poly.pdbx_seq_one_letter_code
_entity_poly.pdbx_strand_id
1 'polypeptide(L)'
;MQFTLSEIQKEIKENSTKLLKENIDLLETIQKVDDNCRLDEDIWKLVIEQGWLALDVPESDGGLGFSNTDTAILSEVLGYYIPIIPLFSSGVVFKNLVLLSNENIKNTILPEIISGEKIGTYCVYENDKYLTSSDEISTTLTKNKNGYILNGQKKYVIFGDVSDYFAILANSKEGSMFVLVNKKSEGLEIKQT
;
A
#
# COMPACT_ATOMS: atom_id res chain seq x y z
N MET A 1 -16.07 -12.18 24.52
CA MET A 1 -15.55 -12.08 23.15
C MET A 1 -16.74 -12.18 22.22
N GLN A 2 -16.99 -11.18 21.41
CA GLN A 2 -18.15 -11.15 20.50
C GLN A 2 -17.70 -11.69 19.16
N PHE A 3 -18.27 -12.81 18.71
CA PHE A 3 -17.91 -13.47 17.44
C PHE A 3 -18.79 -13.06 16.26
N THR A 4 -19.69 -12.10 16.48
CA THR A 4 -20.60 -11.57 15.46
C THR A 4 -20.17 -10.17 15.08
N LEU A 5 -20.31 -9.84 13.79
CA LEU A 5 -20.07 -8.48 13.30
C LEU A 5 -20.98 -7.48 14.00
N SER A 6 -20.45 -6.30 14.32
CA SER A 6 -21.26 -5.14 14.74
C SER A 6 -22.17 -4.67 13.60
N GLU A 7 -23.17 -3.82 13.89
CA GLU A 7 -24.03 -3.25 12.84
C GLU A 7 -23.21 -2.46 11.82
N ILE A 8 -22.26 -1.66 12.27
CA ILE A 8 -21.36 -0.90 11.38
C ILE A 8 -20.54 -1.84 10.49
N GLN A 9 -20.04 -2.93 11.04
CA GLN A 9 -19.26 -3.91 10.28
C GLN A 9 -20.11 -4.64 9.23
N LYS A 10 -21.36 -4.91 9.53
CA LYS A 10 -22.31 -5.45 8.56
C LYS A 10 -22.58 -4.46 7.45
N GLU A 11 -22.79 -3.18 7.77
CA GLU A 11 -22.99 -2.11 6.79
C GLU A 11 -21.78 -1.94 5.88
N ILE A 12 -20.55 -1.95 6.42
CA ILE A 12 -19.32 -1.92 5.62
C ILE A 12 -19.31 -3.10 4.64
N LYS A 13 -19.56 -4.32 5.12
CA LYS A 13 -19.55 -5.54 4.30
C LYS A 13 -20.63 -5.49 3.22
N GLU A 14 -21.85 -5.13 3.57
CA GLU A 14 -22.99 -5.06 2.64
C GLU A 14 -22.80 -3.99 1.57
N ASN A 15 -22.43 -2.77 1.98
CA ASN A 15 -22.24 -1.65 1.07
C ASN A 15 -21.07 -1.89 0.11
N SER A 16 -19.92 -2.37 0.62
CA SER A 16 -18.77 -2.69 -0.22
C SER A 16 -19.07 -3.85 -1.18
N THR A 17 -19.77 -4.89 -0.70
CA THR A 17 -20.20 -6.02 -1.55
C THR A 17 -21.10 -5.55 -2.69
N LYS A 18 -22.12 -4.73 -2.38
CA LYS A 18 -23.03 -4.18 -3.37
C LYS A 18 -22.28 -3.35 -4.41
N LEU A 19 -21.45 -2.43 -3.95
CA LEU A 19 -20.70 -1.53 -4.79
C LEU A 19 -19.78 -2.27 -5.77
N LEU A 20 -19.00 -3.23 -5.26
CA LEU A 20 -18.08 -3.99 -6.10
C LEU A 20 -18.82 -4.93 -7.05
N LYS A 21 -19.93 -5.55 -6.61
CA LYS A 21 -20.77 -6.38 -7.46
C LYS A 21 -21.37 -5.62 -8.65
N GLU A 22 -21.73 -4.35 -8.46
CA GLU A 22 -22.31 -3.51 -9.50
C GLU A 22 -21.26 -2.98 -10.47
N ASN A 23 -19.97 -2.95 -10.10
CA ASN A 23 -18.92 -2.30 -10.88
C ASN A 23 -17.81 -3.25 -11.35
N ILE A 24 -17.79 -4.51 -10.91
CA ILE A 24 -16.76 -5.47 -11.30
C ILE A 24 -17.41 -6.69 -11.96
N ASP A 25 -17.04 -6.94 -13.21
CA ASP A 25 -17.22 -8.22 -13.89
C ASP A 25 -15.93 -9.02 -13.85
N LEU A 26 -15.99 -10.26 -13.34
CA LEU A 26 -14.81 -11.10 -13.19
C LEU A 26 -14.17 -11.47 -14.53
N LEU A 27 -14.97 -11.67 -15.58
CA LEU A 27 -14.45 -12.00 -16.91
C LEU A 27 -13.74 -10.80 -17.54
N GLU A 28 -14.28 -9.59 -17.36
CA GLU A 28 -13.62 -8.36 -17.78
C GLU A 28 -12.32 -8.12 -16.97
N THR A 29 -12.32 -8.44 -15.68
CA THR A 29 -11.12 -8.32 -14.84
C THR A 29 -10.02 -9.29 -15.34
N ILE A 30 -10.37 -10.53 -15.69
CA ILE A 30 -9.42 -11.49 -16.27
C ILE A 30 -8.87 -10.95 -17.58
N GLN A 31 -9.73 -10.44 -18.47
CA GLN A 31 -9.29 -9.83 -19.73
C GLN A 31 -8.36 -8.63 -19.50
N LYS A 32 -8.66 -7.77 -18.53
CA LYS A 32 -7.77 -6.65 -18.15
C LYS A 32 -6.39 -7.14 -17.71
N VAL A 33 -6.31 -8.27 -16.98
CA VAL A 33 -5.02 -8.89 -16.59
C VAL A 33 -4.28 -9.41 -17.83
N ASP A 34 -4.95 -10.10 -18.75
CA ASP A 34 -4.35 -10.60 -19.98
C ASP A 34 -3.85 -9.46 -20.88
N ASP A 35 -4.55 -8.31 -20.87
CA ASP A 35 -4.16 -7.08 -21.57
C ASP A 35 -3.10 -6.26 -20.83
N ASN A 36 -2.51 -6.80 -19.76
CA ASN A 36 -1.50 -6.13 -18.91
C ASN A 36 -1.99 -4.84 -18.27
N CYS A 37 -3.25 -4.75 -17.87
CA CYS A 37 -3.75 -3.63 -17.07
C CYS A 37 -2.94 -3.51 -15.77
N ARG A 38 -2.43 -2.32 -15.50
CA ARG A 38 -1.58 -2.05 -14.33
C ARG A 38 -2.36 -1.49 -13.15
N LEU A 39 -3.44 -0.82 -13.43
CA LEU A 39 -4.34 -0.22 -12.49
C LEU A 39 -5.71 -0.10 -13.14
N ASP A 40 -6.74 -0.59 -12.48
CA ASP A 40 -8.12 -0.29 -12.85
C ASP A 40 -8.49 1.08 -12.28
N GLU A 41 -8.32 2.11 -13.12
CA GLU A 41 -8.50 3.50 -12.70
C GLU A 41 -9.94 3.79 -12.28
N ASP A 42 -10.93 3.16 -12.90
CA ASP A 42 -12.33 3.35 -12.56
C ASP A 42 -12.65 2.78 -11.18
N ILE A 43 -12.19 1.57 -10.89
CA ILE A 43 -12.35 0.96 -9.57
C ILE A 43 -11.50 1.68 -8.52
N TRP A 44 -10.30 2.14 -8.88
CA TRP A 44 -9.47 2.93 -7.96
C TRP A 44 -10.15 4.24 -7.56
N LYS A 45 -10.71 4.96 -8.53
CA LYS A 45 -11.48 6.18 -8.28
C LYS A 45 -12.67 5.92 -7.36
N LEU A 46 -13.41 4.82 -7.60
CA LEU A 46 -14.53 4.41 -6.76
C LEU A 46 -14.09 4.20 -5.30
N VAL A 47 -12.96 3.52 -5.07
CA VAL A 47 -12.38 3.29 -3.75
C VAL A 47 -12.02 4.59 -3.04
N ILE A 48 -11.45 5.54 -3.78
CA ILE A 48 -11.12 6.88 -3.28
C ILE A 48 -12.39 7.63 -2.86
N GLU A 49 -13.41 7.65 -3.72
CA GLU A 49 -14.70 8.33 -3.46
C GLU A 49 -15.41 7.76 -2.22
N GLN A 50 -15.23 6.47 -1.93
CA GLN A 50 -15.77 5.83 -0.72
C GLN A 50 -14.93 6.09 0.54
N GLY A 51 -13.78 6.74 0.45
CA GLY A 51 -12.90 7.00 1.57
C GLY A 51 -12.22 5.76 2.15
N TRP A 52 -12.15 4.66 1.41
CA TRP A 52 -11.63 3.38 1.94
C TRP A 52 -10.15 3.43 2.29
N LEU A 53 -9.38 4.35 1.68
CA LEU A 53 -7.97 4.57 2.02
C LEU A 53 -7.78 5.20 3.41
N ALA A 54 -8.77 5.96 3.87
CA ALA A 54 -8.76 6.67 5.14
C ALA A 54 -9.48 5.92 6.27
N LEU A 55 -10.02 4.71 6.00
CA LEU A 55 -10.95 4.00 6.88
C LEU A 55 -10.41 3.85 8.31
N ASP A 56 -9.22 3.30 8.48
CA ASP A 56 -8.57 3.01 9.77
C ASP A 56 -7.50 4.03 10.19
N VAL A 57 -7.48 5.18 9.51
CA VAL A 57 -6.63 6.32 9.92
C VAL A 57 -7.32 7.07 11.05
N PRO A 58 -6.60 7.46 12.13
CA PRO A 58 -7.17 8.27 13.19
C PRO A 58 -7.79 9.58 12.67
N GLU A 59 -8.89 10.01 13.29
CA GLU A 59 -9.53 11.29 12.94
C GLU A 59 -8.58 12.49 13.12
N SER A 60 -7.68 12.43 14.12
CA SER A 60 -6.63 13.44 14.34
C SER A 60 -5.65 13.57 13.18
N ASP A 61 -5.52 12.53 12.37
CA ASP A 61 -4.63 12.45 11.19
C ASP A 61 -5.43 12.56 9.87
N GLY A 62 -6.71 12.95 9.95
CA GLY A 62 -7.58 13.18 8.79
C GLY A 62 -8.31 11.94 8.28
N GLY A 63 -8.36 10.87 9.04
CA GLY A 63 -9.05 9.63 8.69
C GLY A 63 -10.47 9.51 9.26
N LEU A 64 -11.05 8.32 9.11
CA LEU A 64 -12.40 7.99 9.56
C LEU A 64 -12.44 7.34 10.95
N GLY A 65 -11.31 6.99 11.53
CA GLY A 65 -11.18 6.47 12.90
C GLY A 65 -11.75 5.07 13.12
N PHE A 66 -12.00 4.30 12.07
CA PHE A 66 -12.42 2.91 12.18
C PHE A 66 -11.26 2.01 12.63
N SER A 67 -11.55 0.76 12.92
CA SER A 67 -10.55 -0.19 13.39
C SER A 67 -9.90 -0.99 12.26
N ASN A 68 -8.74 -1.60 12.52
CA ASN A 68 -8.12 -2.56 11.61
C ASN A 68 -9.03 -3.77 11.30
N THR A 69 -9.97 -4.10 12.21
CA THR A 69 -10.97 -5.15 11.96
C THR A 69 -11.93 -4.75 10.84
N ASP A 70 -12.29 -3.48 10.78
CA ASP A 70 -13.18 -2.95 9.74
C ASP A 70 -12.48 -2.95 8.38
N THR A 71 -11.19 -2.60 8.35
CA THR A 71 -10.32 -2.73 7.15
C THR A 71 -10.16 -4.20 6.72
N ALA A 72 -10.08 -5.14 7.67
CA ALA A 72 -10.01 -6.56 7.35
C ALA A 72 -11.30 -7.08 6.69
N ILE A 73 -12.47 -6.62 7.15
CA ILE A 73 -13.77 -6.94 6.54
C ILE A 73 -13.84 -6.42 5.11
N LEU A 74 -13.42 -5.17 4.89
CA LEU A 74 -13.34 -4.60 3.55
C LEU A 74 -12.38 -5.39 2.66
N SER A 75 -11.22 -5.79 3.20
CA SER A 75 -10.22 -6.58 2.48
C SER A 75 -10.75 -7.97 2.09
N GLU A 76 -11.59 -8.61 2.92
CA GLU A 76 -12.27 -9.86 2.58
C GLU A 76 -13.17 -9.69 1.34
N VAL A 77 -13.96 -8.61 1.31
CA VAL A 77 -14.85 -8.31 0.17
C VAL A 77 -14.04 -8.04 -1.09
N LEU A 78 -12.97 -7.24 -1.00
CA LEU A 78 -12.08 -6.97 -2.13
C LEU A 78 -11.40 -8.23 -2.65
N GLY A 79 -10.97 -9.12 -1.75
CA GLY A 79 -10.39 -10.41 -2.12
C GLY A 79 -11.35 -11.30 -2.91
N TYR A 80 -12.65 -11.19 -2.70
CA TYR A 80 -13.68 -11.91 -3.45
C TYR A 80 -13.83 -11.41 -4.89
N TYR A 81 -13.73 -10.09 -5.11
CA TYR A 81 -13.90 -9.47 -6.42
C TYR A 81 -12.59 -9.28 -7.20
N ILE A 82 -11.46 -9.43 -6.56
CA ILE A 82 -10.09 -9.39 -7.12
C ILE A 82 -9.85 -8.15 -8.02
N PRO A 83 -10.14 -6.93 -7.57
CA PRO A 83 -9.89 -5.73 -8.37
C PRO A 83 -8.39 -5.48 -8.57
N ILE A 84 -8.01 -4.95 -9.74
CA ILE A 84 -6.61 -4.60 -10.05
C ILE A 84 -6.31 -3.21 -9.47
N ILE A 85 -6.22 -3.11 -8.14
CA ILE A 85 -6.00 -1.85 -7.41
C ILE A 85 -4.96 -2.01 -6.30
N PRO A 86 -4.19 -0.96 -5.98
CA PRO A 86 -3.14 -1.00 -4.96
C PRO A 86 -3.68 -0.82 -3.53
N LEU A 87 -4.95 -1.18 -3.23
CA LEU A 87 -5.52 -0.90 -1.90
C LEU A 87 -4.71 -1.58 -0.79
N PHE A 88 -4.30 -2.83 -0.96
CA PHE A 88 -3.50 -3.52 0.06
C PHE A 88 -2.09 -2.92 0.18
N SER A 89 -1.37 -2.74 -0.92
CA SER A 89 0.00 -2.22 -0.88
C SER A 89 0.08 -0.76 -0.43
N SER A 90 -0.81 0.09 -0.92
CA SER A 90 -0.84 1.53 -0.61
C SER A 90 -1.71 1.84 0.62
N GLY A 91 -2.97 1.42 0.59
CA GLY A 91 -3.97 1.78 1.61
C GLY A 91 -3.86 0.99 2.91
N VAL A 92 -3.17 -0.16 2.93
CA VAL A 92 -2.94 -0.93 4.15
C VAL A 92 -1.48 -0.86 4.56
N VAL A 93 -0.56 -1.44 3.78
CA VAL A 93 0.84 -1.59 4.23
C VAL A 93 1.59 -0.27 4.23
N PHE A 94 1.67 0.42 3.08
CA PHE A 94 2.43 1.67 2.97
C PHE A 94 1.88 2.77 3.87
N LYS A 95 0.58 2.97 3.90
CA LYS A 95 -0.10 3.93 4.78
C LYS A 95 0.26 3.71 6.26
N ASN A 96 0.25 2.46 6.74
CA ASN A 96 0.60 2.16 8.12
C ASN A 96 2.10 2.42 8.41
N LEU A 97 2.99 2.17 7.45
CA LEU A 97 4.40 2.58 7.59
C LEU A 97 4.55 4.10 7.69
N VAL A 98 3.76 4.86 6.93
CA VAL A 98 3.72 6.34 7.03
C VAL A 98 3.17 6.80 8.37
N LEU A 99 2.10 6.20 8.88
CA LEU A 99 1.52 6.50 10.21
C LEU A 99 2.53 6.28 11.35
N LEU A 100 3.38 5.25 11.22
CA LEU A 100 4.41 4.92 12.21
C LEU A 100 5.71 5.74 12.03
N SER A 101 5.80 6.57 11.00
CA SER A 101 6.98 7.39 10.71
C SER A 101 7.06 8.63 11.59
N ASN A 102 8.07 9.46 11.37
CA ASN A 102 8.16 10.76 12.03
C ASN A 102 7.09 11.74 11.53
N GLU A 103 6.76 12.74 12.36
CA GLU A 103 5.69 13.71 12.08
C GLU A 103 5.87 14.45 10.73
N ASN A 104 7.09 14.71 10.31
CA ASN A 104 7.33 15.41 9.04
C ASN A 104 6.92 14.55 7.84
N ILE A 105 7.29 13.27 7.83
CA ILE A 105 6.89 12.32 6.78
C ILE A 105 5.37 12.10 6.85
N LYS A 106 4.84 11.85 8.05
CA LYS A 106 3.41 11.62 8.25
C LYS A 106 2.58 12.80 7.72
N ASN A 107 2.87 14.01 8.17
CA ASN A 107 2.11 15.20 7.80
C ASN A 107 2.22 15.57 6.31
N THR A 108 3.27 15.12 5.63
CA THR A 108 3.46 15.41 4.20
C THR A 108 2.85 14.33 3.31
N ILE A 109 3.07 13.06 3.66
CA ILE A 109 2.76 11.94 2.75
C ILE A 109 1.37 11.35 3.02
N LEU A 110 0.93 11.28 4.29
CA LEU A 110 -0.33 10.65 4.64
C LEU A 110 -1.54 11.28 3.92
N PRO A 111 -1.68 12.62 3.85
CA PRO A 111 -2.79 13.24 3.12
C PRO A 111 -2.85 12.85 1.64
N GLU A 112 -1.70 12.74 0.96
CA GLU A 112 -1.63 12.36 -0.45
C GLU A 112 -2.03 10.89 -0.67
N ILE A 113 -1.74 10.03 0.30
CA ILE A 113 -2.10 8.59 0.23
C ILE A 113 -3.59 8.40 0.52
N ILE A 114 -4.13 9.00 1.58
CA ILE A 114 -5.54 8.79 1.95
C ILE A 114 -6.52 9.49 1.00
N SER A 115 -6.09 10.55 0.31
CA SER A 115 -6.85 11.16 -0.78
C SER A 115 -6.76 10.38 -2.11
N GLY A 116 -5.85 9.41 -2.21
CA GLY A 116 -5.58 8.68 -3.44
C GLY A 116 -4.84 9.49 -4.52
N GLU A 117 -4.38 10.71 -4.20
CA GLU A 117 -3.59 11.54 -5.12
C GLU A 117 -2.26 10.86 -5.48
N LYS A 118 -1.68 10.14 -4.51
CA LYS A 118 -0.45 9.38 -4.65
C LYS A 118 -0.64 7.93 -4.25
N ILE A 119 0.12 7.06 -4.89
CA ILE A 119 0.17 5.63 -4.60
C ILE A 119 1.52 5.31 -3.95
N GLY A 120 1.47 4.58 -2.83
CA GLY A 120 2.65 4.05 -2.18
C GLY A 120 2.75 2.54 -2.28
N THR A 121 3.95 2.00 -2.21
CA THR A 121 4.16 0.56 -2.09
C THR A 121 5.33 0.25 -1.17
N TYR A 122 5.48 -1.01 -0.81
CA TYR A 122 6.57 -1.49 0.04
C TYR A 122 7.47 -2.46 -0.72
N CYS A 123 8.77 -2.40 -0.42
CA CYS A 123 9.81 -3.13 -1.12
C CYS A 123 10.64 -3.93 -0.11
N VAL A 124 10.33 -5.20 0.04
CA VAL A 124 10.95 -6.08 1.05
C VAL A 124 11.83 -7.14 0.40
N TYR A 125 11.33 -7.82 -0.64
CA TYR A 125 12.02 -8.97 -1.23
C TYR A 125 13.23 -8.56 -2.09
N GLU A 126 14.33 -9.30 -1.98
CA GLU A 126 15.56 -9.07 -2.74
C GLU A 126 15.95 -10.27 -3.60
N ASN A 127 15.71 -11.44 -3.08
CA ASN A 127 16.02 -12.73 -3.71
C ASN A 127 14.74 -13.55 -3.84
N ASP A 128 14.83 -14.71 -4.52
CA ASP A 128 13.73 -15.64 -4.67
C ASP A 128 13.45 -16.45 -3.39
N LYS A 129 13.95 -15.98 -2.25
CA LYS A 129 13.78 -16.58 -0.92
C LYS A 129 13.03 -15.65 0.01
N TYR A 130 12.27 -16.23 0.92
CA TYR A 130 11.67 -15.48 2.02
C TYR A 130 12.77 -14.92 2.92
N LEU A 131 12.61 -13.65 3.32
CA LEU A 131 13.43 -13.06 4.39
C LEU A 131 13.10 -13.74 5.71
N THR A 132 14.06 -14.43 6.29
CA THR A 132 13.93 -15.08 7.60
C THR A 132 14.68 -14.33 8.71
N SER A 133 15.60 -13.45 8.34
CA SER A 133 16.43 -12.66 9.25
C SER A 133 16.76 -11.29 8.64
N SER A 134 16.98 -10.29 9.50
CA SER A 134 17.48 -8.97 9.08
C SER A 134 18.86 -9.04 8.43
N ASP A 135 19.66 -10.04 8.76
CA ASP A 135 21.00 -10.22 8.18
C ASP A 135 20.98 -10.61 6.70
N GLU A 136 19.83 -11.07 6.21
CA GLU A 136 19.62 -11.43 4.80
C GLU A 136 19.30 -10.20 3.91
N ILE A 137 19.09 -9.03 4.51
CA ILE A 137 18.81 -7.78 3.77
C ILE A 137 20.13 -7.26 3.20
N SER A 138 20.31 -7.35 1.89
CA SER A 138 21.49 -6.86 1.18
C SER A 138 21.41 -5.40 0.75
N THR A 139 20.20 -4.82 0.68
CA THR A 139 20.02 -3.38 0.44
C THR A 139 20.59 -2.59 1.62
N THR A 140 21.46 -1.63 1.33
CA THR A 140 22.18 -0.86 2.35
C THR A 140 21.83 0.61 2.32
N LEU A 141 21.70 1.22 3.50
CA LEU A 141 21.59 2.65 3.70
C LEU A 141 22.85 3.18 4.37
N THR A 142 23.57 4.08 3.69
CA THR A 142 24.78 4.70 4.23
C THR A 142 24.62 6.21 4.31
N LYS A 143 25.05 6.78 5.45
CA LYS A 143 25.07 8.23 5.64
C LYS A 143 26.37 8.82 5.08
N ASN A 144 26.26 9.89 4.35
CA ASN A 144 27.39 10.70 3.90
C ASN A 144 27.23 12.17 4.30
N LYS A 145 28.12 13.04 3.84
CA LYS A 145 28.10 14.47 4.18
C LYS A 145 26.86 15.22 3.62
N ASN A 146 26.26 14.68 2.56
CA ASN A 146 25.17 15.34 1.82
C ASN A 146 23.80 14.66 2.07
N GLY A 147 23.73 13.65 2.94
CA GLY A 147 22.49 12.93 3.23
C GLY A 147 22.70 11.42 3.30
N TYR A 148 21.88 10.65 2.59
CA TYR A 148 21.89 9.19 2.62
C TYR A 148 22.02 8.63 1.20
N ILE A 149 22.76 7.54 1.07
CA ILE A 149 22.84 6.73 -0.15
C ILE A 149 22.18 5.39 0.13
N LEU A 150 21.17 5.08 -0.66
CA LEU A 150 20.51 3.77 -0.67
C LEU A 150 21.05 2.98 -1.86
N ASN A 151 21.53 1.76 -1.62
CA ASN A 151 22.05 0.90 -2.67
C ASN A 151 21.55 -0.53 -2.51
N GLY A 152 20.96 -1.08 -3.56
CA GLY A 152 20.41 -2.43 -3.55
C GLY A 152 19.39 -2.64 -4.66
N GLN A 153 18.74 -3.80 -4.61
CA GLN A 153 17.69 -4.17 -5.55
C GLN A 153 16.56 -4.86 -4.80
N LYS A 154 15.32 -4.50 -5.11
CA LYS A 154 14.11 -5.17 -4.63
C LYS A 154 13.38 -5.84 -5.78
N LYS A 155 12.78 -6.99 -5.51
CA LYS A 155 12.00 -7.78 -6.48
C LYS A 155 10.55 -7.89 -6.03
N TYR A 156 9.68 -8.24 -6.95
CA TYR A 156 8.26 -8.51 -6.70
C TYR A 156 7.56 -7.38 -5.96
N VAL A 157 7.84 -6.14 -6.38
CA VAL A 157 7.23 -4.94 -5.82
C VAL A 157 5.82 -4.79 -6.38
N ILE A 158 4.83 -5.06 -5.55
CA ILE A 158 3.41 -5.02 -5.93
C ILE A 158 3.04 -3.60 -6.32
N PHE A 159 2.48 -3.40 -7.52
CA PHE A 159 2.13 -2.09 -8.08
C PHE A 159 3.30 -1.09 -8.13
N GLY A 160 4.55 -1.58 -8.25
CA GLY A 160 5.73 -0.72 -8.25
C GLY A 160 5.80 0.25 -9.44
N ASP A 161 5.27 -0.13 -10.58
CA ASP A 161 5.26 0.69 -11.81
C ASP A 161 4.28 1.88 -11.75
N VAL A 162 3.17 1.76 -11.01
CA VAL A 162 2.18 2.82 -10.82
C VAL A 162 2.41 3.62 -9.53
N SER A 163 3.31 3.18 -8.64
CA SER A 163 3.56 3.85 -7.36
C SER A 163 4.40 5.12 -7.50
N ASP A 164 4.08 6.12 -6.67
CA ASP A 164 4.83 7.39 -6.52
C ASP A 164 5.86 7.29 -5.39
N TYR A 165 5.57 6.50 -4.35
CA TYR A 165 6.40 6.34 -3.17
C TYR A 165 6.71 4.88 -2.88
N PHE A 166 7.93 4.63 -2.42
CA PHE A 166 8.45 3.29 -2.09
C PHE A 166 8.96 3.28 -0.66
N ALA A 167 8.40 2.43 0.20
CA ALA A 167 8.97 2.11 1.50
C ALA A 167 9.94 0.94 1.32
N ILE A 168 11.22 1.22 1.27
CA ILE A 168 12.27 0.24 0.95
C ILE A 168 12.93 -0.25 2.24
N LEU A 169 12.86 -1.55 2.52
CA LEU A 169 13.54 -2.17 3.64
C LEU A 169 15.04 -2.24 3.35
N ALA A 170 15.87 -1.64 4.21
CA ALA A 170 17.32 -1.58 4.07
C ALA A 170 18.03 -1.76 5.41
N ASN A 171 19.26 -2.25 5.35
CA ASN A 171 20.17 -2.30 6.49
C ASN A 171 21.03 -1.05 6.59
N SER A 172 21.20 -0.55 7.79
CA SER A 172 22.12 0.52 8.14
C SER A 172 23.00 0.12 9.31
N LYS A 173 23.94 0.99 9.69
CA LYS A 173 24.73 0.82 10.93
C LYS A 173 23.87 0.84 12.21
N GLU A 174 22.67 1.40 12.13
CA GLU A 174 21.73 1.53 13.24
C GLU A 174 20.68 0.40 13.27
N GLY A 175 20.78 -0.55 12.31
CA GLY A 175 19.84 -1.66 12.14
C GLY A 175 19.02 -1.57 10.86
N SER A 176 18.07 -2.48 10.73
CA SER A 176 17.15 -2.52 9.59
C SER A 176 16.04 -1.48 9.75
N MET A 177 15.72 -0.81 8.66
CA MET A 177 14.67 0.21 8.64
C MET A 177 14.00 0.33 7.28
N PHE A 178 12.78 0.85 7.27
CA PHE A 178 12.15 1.30 6.04
C PHE A 178 12.62 2.70 5.68
N VAL A 179 13.02 2.88 4.44
CA VAL A 179 13.45 4.15 3.86
C VAL A 179 12.40 4.60 2.85
N LEU A 180 11.88 5.80 3.02
CA LEU A 180 10.95 6.39 2.07
C LEU A 180 11.72 6.95 0.86
N VAL A 181 11.36 6.50 -0.34
CA VAL A 181 11.95 6.92 -1.61
C VAL A 181 10.83 7.40 -2.54
N ASN A 182 11.02 8.57 -3.14
CA ASN A 182 10.11 9.10 -4.16
C ASN A 182 10.46 8.49 -5.53
N LYS A 183 9.48 8.25 -6.39
CA LYS A 183 9.66 7.77 -7.78
C LYS A 183 10.65 8.62 -8.59
N LYS A 184 10.71 9.92 -8.29
CA LYS A 184 11.58 10.89 -8.96
C LYS A 184 13.00 10.94 -8.39
N SER A 185 13.34 10.12 -7.39
CA SER A 185 14.68 10.08 -6.80
C SER A 185 15.71 9.67 -7.83
N GLU A 186 16.83 10.39 -7.84
CA GLU A 186 17.96 10.09 -8.74
C GLU A 186 18.51 8.69 -8.48
N GLY A 187 18.76 7.93 -9.56
CA GLY A 187 19.29 6.56 -9.48
C GLY A 187 18.24 5.47 -9.21
N LEU A 188 16.95 5.81 -9.09
CA LEU A 188 15.89 4.81 -9.00
C LEU A 188 15.55 4.29 -10.42
N GLU A 189 15.66 3.00 -10.62
CA GLU A 189 15.20 2.31 -11.83
C GLU A 189 14.09 1.32 -11.47
N ILE A 190 12.99 1.35 -12.23
CA ILE A 190 11.88 0.40 -12.11
C ILE A 190 11.88 -0.46 -13.37
N LYS A 191 12.06 -1.76 -13.19
CA LYS A 191 12.02 -2.74 -14.29
C LYS A 191 10.83 -3.66 -14.09
N GLN A 192 10.08 -3.84 -15.14
CA GLN A 192 9.01 -4.79 -15.20
C GLN A 192 9.58 -6.18 -15.44
N THR A 193 9.09 -7.17 -14.70
CA THR A 193 9.46 -8.59 -14.84
C THR A 193 8.27 -9.37 -15.33
#